data_b4a92ffc10315c37d0891eb0daa060b5
#
_entry.id   b4a92ffc10315c37d0891eb0daa060b5
#
_cell.length_a   1.000
_cell.length_b   1.000
_cell.length_c   1.000
_cell.angle_alpha   90.00
_cell.angle_beta   90.00
_cell.angle_gamma   90.00
#
_symmetry.space_group_name_H-M   'P 1'
#
loop_
_entity.id
_entity.type
_entity.pdbx_description
1 polymer ?
#
loop_
_entity_poly.entity_id
_entity_poly.type
_entity_poly.pdbx_seq_one_letter_code
_entity_poly.pdbx_strand_id
1 'polypeptide(L)'
;NVTYVNGAEIVSKKVKQNGMIELGKDHYSVSVNKILETAAKIVISVCPPPPPSPEEYSIKHLKTVWDEYNDKLREIKIRQRNIGLLSSIPMAFSMLGGLIAGVAPEIREYALILTAIALFIMLIGFYKRFTDNSIEETEKVTEEFQSKYVCPNKKKPCNHFLGNVPYNILRQNTKCPYCGCGFNDK
;
A
#
# COMPACT_ATOMS: atom_id res chain seq x y z
N ASN A 1 15.52 2.38 28.37
CA ASN A 1 15.65 3.84 28.41
C ASN A 1 14.58 4.38 29.34
N VAL A 2 14.98 5.09 30.38
CA VAL A 2 14.10 5.64 31.40
C VAL A 2 14.05 7.14 31.23
N THR A 3 12.86 7.73 31.38
CA THR A 3 12.65 9.18 31.26
C THR A 3 12.11 9.72 32.58
N TYR A 4 12.69 10.81 33.09
CA TYR A 4 12.26 11.45 34.30
C TYR A 4 11.71 12.86 34.00
N VAL A 5 10.69 13.29 34.75
CA VAL A 5 10.22 14.67 34.75
C VAL A 5 10.15 15.14 36.18
N ASN A 6 10.89 16.19 36.52
CA ASN A 6 11.04 16.72 37.85
C ASN A 6 11.45 15.62 38.88
N GLY A 7 12.38 14.72 38.50
CA GLY A 7 12.90 13.66 39.35
C GLY A 7 12.03 12.42 39.50
N ALA A 8 10.85 12.38 38.90
CA ALA A 8 9.97 11.21 38.91
C ALA A 8 10.05 10.43 37.60
N GLU A 9 10.25 9.11 37.69
CA GLU A 9 10.22 8.22 36.53
C GLU A 9 8.83 8.18 35.91
N ILE A 10 8.76 8.31 34.58
CA ILE A 10 7.49 8.36 33.85
C ILE A 10 7.49 7.48 32.59
N VAL A 11 6.35 6.86 32.32
CA VAL A 11 6.06 6.16 31.06
C VAL A 11 5.32 7.08 30.09
N SER A 12 4.41 7.91 30.62
CA SER A 12 3.64 8.89 29.84
C SER A 12 3.12 10.01 30.75
N LYS A 13 3.41 11.26 30.41
CA LYS A 13 2.93 12.44 31.13
C LYS A 13 2.84 13.67 30.23
N LYS A 14 1.81 14.49 30.41
CA LYS A 14 1.74 15.82 29.79
C LYS A 14 2.70 16.76 30.51
N VAL A 15 3.68 17.30 29.79
CA VAL A 15 4.69 18.21 30.34
C VAL A 15 4.35 19.64 29.91
N LYS A 16 4.47 20.59 30.81
CA LYS A 16 4.31 22.02 30.51
C LYS A 16 5.48 22.50 29.63
N GLN A 17 5.23 23.53 28.82
CA GLN A 17 6.20 24.08 27.86
C GLN A 17 7.54 24.46 28.52
N ASN A 18 7.53 24.96 29.77
CA ASN A 18 8.72 25.31 30.53
C ASN A 18 9.29 24.15 31.38
N GLY A 19 8.84 22.92 31.11
CA GLY A 19 9.31 21.74 31.85
C GLY A 19 10.75 21.32 31.45
N MET A 20 11.44 20.67 32.39
CA MET A 20 12.69 19.97 32.12
C MET A 20 12.45 18.47 32.11
N ILE A 21 13.01 17.79 31.12
CA ILE A 21 12.96 16.33 30.96
C ILE A 21 14.37 15.81 31.15
N GLU A 22 14.53 14.80 31.99
CA GLU A 22 15.80 14.11 32.23
C GLU A 22 15.78 12.74 31.56
N LEU A 23 16.81 12.42 30.80
CA LEU A 23 16.92 11.21 30.01
C LEU A 23 18.05 10.32 30.52
N GLY A 24 17.76 9.03 30.60
CA GLY A 24 18.75 8.01 30.94
C GLY A 24 19.15 8.00 32.41
N LYS A 25 20.05 7.06 32.77
CA LYS A 25 20.56 6.90 34.14
C LYS A 25 21.45 8.07 34.62
N ASP A 26 22.03 8.77 33.66
CA ASP A 26 22.93 9.92 33.95
C ASP A 26 22.18 11.25 34.09
N HIS A 27 20.85 11.22 34.16
CA HIS A 27 19.96 12.37 34.33
C HIS A 27 20.23 13.52 33.35
N TYR A 28 20.51 13.22 32.08
CA TYR A 28 20.75 14.23 31.08
C TYR A 28 19.53 15.13 30.90
N SER A 29 19.62 16.39 31.31
CA SER A 29 18.49 17.31 31.33
C SER A 29 18.32 18.01 29.98
N VAL A 30 17.11 17.98 29.45
CA VAL A 30 16.73 18.65 28.21
C VAL A 30 15.52 19.55 28.47
N SER A 31 15.64 20.81 28.11
CA SER A 31 14.51 21.75 28.19
C SER A 31 13.50 21.47 27.08
N VAL A 32 12.22 21.41 27.44
CA VAL A 32 11.09 21.23 26.47
C VAL A 32 11.10 22.35 25.44
N ASN A 33 11.40 23.59 25.83
CA ASN A 33 11.51 24.72 24.90
C ASN A 33 12.58 24.47 23.82
N LYS A 34 13.75 23.95 24.19
CA LYS A 34 14.81 23.63 23.24
C LYS A 34 14.41 22.54 22.25
N ILE A 35 13.66 21.55 22.71
CA ILE A 35 13.11 20.50 21.84
C ILE A 35 12.11 21.11 20.86
N LEU A 36 11.20 21.96 21.35
CA LEU A 36 10.19 22.62 20.51
C LEU A 36 10.80 23.57 19.49
N GLU A 37 11.80 24.35 19.88
CA GLU A 37 12.55 25.22 18.95
C GLU A 37 13.28 24.43 17.88
N THR A 38 13.92 23.32 18.28
CA THR A 38 14.62 22.45 17.32
C THR A 38 13.62 21.76 16.38
N ALA A 39 12.51 21.27 16.92
CA ALA A 39 11.44 20.68 16.10
C ALA A 39 10.83 21.72 15.15
N ALA A 40 10.58 22.95 15.61
CA ALA A 40 10.10 24.04 14.77
C ALA A 40 11.08 24.38 13.64
N LYS A 41 12.39 24.43 13.94
CA LYS A 41 13.43 24.63 12.92
C LYS A 41 13.48 23.51 11.90
N ILE A 42 13.36 22.26 12.33
CA ILE A 42 13.33 21.09 11.45
C ILE A 42 12.07 21.14 10.55
N VAL A 43 10.91 21.44 11.11
CA VAL A 43 9.65 21.57 10.34
C VAL A 43 9.76 22.70 9.31
N ILE A 44 10.36 23.84 9.67
CA ILE A 44 10.56 24.96 8.73
C ILE A 44 11.59 24.61 7.64
N SER A 45 12.60 23.81 7.96
CA SER A 45 13.62 23.40 6.97
C SER A 45 13.15 22.30 6.02
N VAL A 46 12.19 21.46 6.45
CA VAL A 46 11.64 20.35 5.64
C VAL A 46 10.44 20.79 4.78
N CYS A 47 9.65 21.77 5.28
CA CYS A 47 8.56 22.38 4.50
C CYS A 47 8.82 23.89 4.35
N PRO A 48 9.19 24.37 3.17
CA PRO A 48 9.21 25.81 2.91
C PRO A 48 7.81 26.40 3.18
N PRO A 49 7.70 27.60 3.77
CA PRO A 49 6.41 28.22 4.01
C PRO A 49 5.60 28.31 2.72
N PRO A 50 4.29 28.03 2.77
CA PRO A 50 3.46 28.08 1.58
C PRO A 50 3.53 29.47 0.95
N PRO A 51 3.59 29.58 -0.39
CA PRO A 51 3.61 30.86 -1.08
C PRO A 51 2.32 31.64 -0.75
N PRO A 52 2.39 32.99 -0.71
CA PRO A 52 1.31 33.87 -0.26
C PRO A 52 0.08 33.97 -1.18
N SER A 53 0.00 33.22 -2.28
CA SER A 53 -1.19 33.15 -3.13
C SER A 53 -1.63 31.68 -3.31
N PRO A 54 -2.93 31.39 -3.22
CA PRO A 54 -3.45 30.06 -3.51
C PRO A 54 -3.44 29.82 -5.02
N GLU A 55 -2.27 29.48 -5.57
CA GLU A 55 -2.23 29.00 -6.96
C GLU A 55 -2.92 27.63 -6.97
N GLU A 56 -4.01 27.58 -7.68
CA GLU A 56 -4.78 26.35 -7.88
C GLU A 56 -4.16 25.54 -9.02
N TYR A 57 -3.85 24.29 -8.74
CA TYR A 57 -3.34 23.36 -9.74
C TYR A 57 -4.40 22.33 -10.10
N SER A 58 -4.58 22.10 -11.41
CA SER A 58 -5.51 21.08 -11.87
C SER A 58 -5.01 19.68 -11.50
N ILE A 59 -5.86 18.92 -10.81
CA ILE A 59 -5.61 17.52 -10.43
C ILE A 59 -6.29 16.52 -11.37
N LYS A 60 -6.95 16.97 -12.43
CA LYS A 60 -7.73 16.12 -13.34
C LYS A 60 -6.92 14.96 -13.93
N HIS A 61 -5.63 15.18 -14.22
CA HIS A 61 -4.74 14.14 -14.72
C HIS A 61 -4.50 13.01 -13.69
N LEU A 62 -4.58 13.32 -12.39
CA LEU A 62 -4.40 12.32 -11.34
C LEU A 62 -5.55 11.31 -11.33
N LYS A 63 -6.74 11.68 -11.85
CA LYS A 63 -7.83 10.73 -12.02
C LYS A 63 -7.44 9.60 -12.97
N THR A 64 -6.89 9.95 -14.13
CA THR A 64 -6.44 8.95 -15.10
C THR A 64 -5.37 8.05 -14.52
N VAL A 65 -4.40 8.62 -13.79
CA VAL A 65 -3.35 7.85 -13.11
C VAL A 65 -3.94 6.88 -12.07
N TRP A 66 -4.93 7.32 -11.30
CA TRP A 66 -5.63 6.50 -10.32
C TRP A 66 -6.42 5.36 -10.98
N ASP A 67 -7.17 5.68 -12.03
CA ASP A 67 -8.01 4.71 -12.73
C ASP A 67 -7.13 3.65 -13.43
N GLU A 68 -6.06 4.06 -14.14
CA GLU A 68 -5.09 3.14 -14.76
C GLU A 68 -4.43 2.21 -13.74
N TYR A 69 -4.05 2.72 -12.58
CA TYR A 69 -3.48 1.92 -11.50
C TYR A 69 -4.45 0.85 -11.02
N ASN A 70 -5.70 1.22 -10.76
CA ASN A 70 -6.71 0.28 -10.29
C ASN A 70 -7.07 -0.77 -11.35
N ASP A 71 -7.13 -0.38 -12.61
CA ASP A 71 -7.41 -1.30 -13.72
C ASP A 71 -6.28 -2.32 -13.87
N LYS A 72 -5.02 -1.89 -13.87
CA LYS A 72 -3.85 -2.80 -13.89
C LYS A 72 -3.86 -3.76 -12.70
N LEU A 73 -4.11 -3.27 -11.49
CA LEU A 73 -4.21 -4.14 -10.31
C LEU A 73 -5.38 -5.14 -10.41
N ARG A 74 -6.50 -4.71 -10.97
CA ARG A 74 -7.66 -5.58 -11.19
C ARG A 74 -7.35 -6.70 -12.17
N GLU A 75 -6.67 -6.39 -13.26
CA GLU A 75 -6.23 -7.38 -14.25
C GLU A 75 -5.30 -8.42 -13.62
N ILE A 76 -4.29 -7.99 -12.85
CA ILE A 76 -3.39 -8.90 -12.13
C ILE A 76 -4.17 -9.80 -11.18
N LYS A 77 -5.08 -9.24 -10.38
CA LYS A 77 -5.91 -10.02 -9.44
C LYS A 77 -6.83 -11.02 -10.14
N ILE A 78 -7.41 -10.65 -11.28
CA ILE A 78 -8.24 -11.57 -12.07
C ILE A 78 -7.40 -12.73 -12.61
N ARG A 79 -6.20 -12.43 -13.12
CA ARG A 79 -5.26 -13.45 -13.61
C ARG A 79 -4.84 -14.41 -12.49
N GLN A 80 -4.45 -13.88 -11.32
CA GLN A 80 -4.13 -14.70 -10.14
C GLN A 80 -5.29 -15.59 -9.70
N ARG A 81 -6.51 -15.05 -9.67
CA ARG A 81 -7.73 -15.83 -9.35
C ARG A 81 -7.95 -16.94 -10.34
N ASN A 82 -7.79 -16.68 -11.64
CA ASN A 82 -7.98 -17.68 -12.68
C ASN A 82 -6.94 -18.82 -12.59
N ILE A 83 -5.68 -18.47 -12.30
CA ILE A 83 -4.63 -19.47 -12.05
C ILE A 83 -4.95 -20.30 -10.79
N GLY A 84 -5.43 -19.65 -9.73
CA GLY A 84 -5.87 -20.33 -8.51
C GLY A 84 -7.03 -21.30 -8.74
N LEU A 85 -8.03 -20.89 -9.51
CA LEU A 85 -9.14 -21.76 -9.89
C LEU A 85 -8.68 -22.95 -10.72
N LEU A 86 -7.78 -22.72 -11.69
CA LEU A 86 -7.25 -23.80 -12.54
C LEU A 86 -6.52 -24.88 -11.71
N SER A 87 -5.87 -24.49 -10.61
CA SER A 87 -5.18 -25.44 -9.73
C SER A 87 -6.11 -26.20 -8.77
N SER A 88 -7.32 -25.70 -8.49
CA SER A 88 -8.28 -26.34 -7.58
C SER A 88 -9.29 -27.27 -8.28
N ILE A 89 -9.60 -27.04 -9.56
CA ILE A 89 -10.48 -27.89 -10.36
C ILE A 89 -10.07 -29.36 -10.38
N PRO A 90 -8.78 -29.72 -10.62
CA PRO A 90 -8.35 -31.12 -10.65
C PRO A 90 -8.59 -31.88 -9.33
N MET A 91 -8.52 -31.20 -8.21
CA MET A 91 -8.77 -31.80 -6.90
C MET A 91 -10.23 -32.26 -6.76
N ALA A 92 -11.17 -31.44 -7.22
CA ALA A 92 -12.58 -31.80 -7.23
C ALA A 92 -12.86 -32.99 -8.17
N PHE A 93 -12.24 -33.01 -9.35
CA PHE A 93 -12.39 -34.13 -10.30
C PHE A 93 -11.75 -35.42 -9.77
N SER A 94 -10.64 -35.38 -9.08
CA SER A 94 -10.00 -36.56 -8.48
C SER A 94 -10.87 -37.17 -7.37
N MET A 95 -11.51 -36.33 -6.54
CA MET A 95 -12.46 -36.80 -5.51
C MET A 95 -13.70 -37.47 -6.15
N LEU A 96 -14.28 -36.87 -7.18
CA LEU A 96 -15.41 -37.45 -7.91
C LEU A 96 -15.02 -38.76 -8.59
N GLY A 97 -13.86 -38.83 -9.23
CA GLY A 97 -13.36 -40.05 -9.87
C GLY A 97 -13.15 -41.19 -8.85
N GLY A 98 -12.63 -40.88 -7.67
CA GLY A 98 -12.48 -41.85 -6.57
C GLY A 98 -13.81 -42.39 -6.07
N LEU A 99 -14.82 -41.54 -5.91
CA LEU A 99 -16.19 -41.97 -5.53
C LEU A 99 -16.83 -42.85 -6.58
N ILE A 100 -16.75 -42.49 -7.86
CA ILE A 100 -17.31 -43.25 -8.96
C ILE A 100 -16.65 -44.65 -9.07
N ALA A 101 -15.31 -44.70 -8.96
CA ALA A 101 -14.58 -45.96 -9.01
C ALA A 101 -14.92 -46.92 -7.85
N GLY A 102 -15.32 -46.38 -6.68
CA GLY A 102 -15.74 -47.18 -5.53
C GLY A 102 -17.16 -47.72 -5.60
N VAL A 103 -18.06 -47.04 -6.30
CA VAL A 103 -19.50 -47.40 -6.37
C VAL A 103 -19.84 -48.26 -7.60
N ALA A 104 -19.13 -48.07 -8.72
CA ALA A 104 -19.46 -48.73 -9.98
C ALA A 104 -18.19 -49.29 -10.65
N PRO A 105 -17.80 -50.56 -10.35
CA PRO A 105 -16.61 -51.17 -10.90
C PRO A 105 -16.58 -51.28 -12.44
N GLU A 106 -17.74 -51.31 -13.06
CA GLU A 106 -17.90 -51.38 -14.53
C GLU A 106 -17.42 -50.12 -15.24
N ILE A 107 -17.34 -48.98 -14.54
CA ILE A 107 -16.93 -47.69 -15.09
C ILE A 107 -15.48 -47.33 -14.70
N ARG A 108 -14.73 -48.27 -14.12
CA ARG A 108 -13.36 -48.04 -13.61
C ARG A 108 -12.39 -47.56 -14.69
N GLU A 109 -12.52 -48.01 -15.93
CA GLU A 109 -11.68 -47.56 -17.03
C GLU A 109 -11.87 -46.06 -17.32
N TYR A 110 -13.12 -45.60 -17.30
CA TYR A 110 -13.42 -44.17 -17.48
C TYR A 110 -12.89 -43.31 -16.31
N ALA A 111 -12.90 -43.85 -15.10
CA ALA A 111 -12.36 -43.16 -13.94
C ALA A 111 -10.83 -42.96 -14.06
N LEU A 112 -10.10 -43.95 -14.65
CA LEU A 112 -8.66 -43.82 -14.90
C LEU A 112 -8.37 -42.74 -15.96
N ILE A 113 -9.14 -42.67 -17.01
CA ILE A 113 -8.99 -41.61 -18.04
C ILE A 113 -9.26 -40.24 -17.42
N LEU A 114 -10.31 -40.13 -16.62
CA LEU A 114 -10.65 -38.87 -15.93
C LEU A 114 -9.55 -38.39 -15.00
N THR A 115 -8.95 -39.32 -14.25
CA THR A 115 -7.82 -38.99 -13.35
C THR A 115 -6.56 -38.60 -14.12
N ALA A 116 -6.29 -39.21 -15.27
CA ALA A 116 -5.16 -38.83 -16.13
C ALA A 116 -5.35 -37.41 -16.70
N ILE A 117 -6.55 -37.06 -17.14
CA ILE A 117 -6.88 -35.71 -17.60
C ILE A 117 -6.76 -34.71 -16.47
N ALA A 118 -7.24 -35.03 -15.27
CA ALA A 118 -7.12 -34.16 -14.10
C ALA A 118 -5.65 -33.89 -13.72
N LEU A 119 -4.80 -34.92 -13.76
CA LEU A 119 -3.36 -34.79 -13.55
C LEU A 119 -2.70 -33.88 -14.59
N PHE A 120 -3.06 -34.01 -15.86
CA PHE A 120 -2.54 -33.16 -16.91
C PHE A 120 -2.94 -31.68 -16.72
N ILE A 121 -4.18 -31.40 -16.36
CA ILE A 121 -4.66 -30.04 -16.05
C ILE A 121 -3.91 -29.49 -14.82
N MET A 122 -3.67 -30.34 -13.82
CA MET A 122 -2.93 -29.95 -12.61
C MET A 122 -1.48 -29.54 -12.95
N LEU A 123 -0.82 -30.29 -13.82
CA LEU A 123 0.56 -29.95 -14.27
C LEU A 123 0.58 -28.60 -15.00
N ILE A 124 -0.40 -28.32 -15.86
CA ILE A 124 -0.53 -27.03 -16.54
C ILE A 124 -0.75 -25.91 -15.52
N GLY A 125 -1.63 -26.12 -14.53
CA GLY A 125 -1.89 -25.16 -13.46
C GLY A 125 -0.64 -24.87 -12.63
N PHE A 126 0.13 -25.89 -12.29
CA PHE A 126 1.42 -25.77 -11.60
C PHE A 126 2.43 -24.97 -12.42
N TYR A 127 2.61 -25.33 -13.70
CA TYR A 127 3.50 -24.62 -14.59
C TYR A 127 3.16 -23.13 -14.69
N LYS A 128 1.87 -22.79 -14.89
CA LYS A 128 1.42 -21.39 -14.92
C LYS A 128 1.68 -20.66 -13.61
N ARG A 129 1.53 -21.34 -12.47
CA ARG A 129 1.80 -20.73 -11.16
C ARG A 129 3.29 -20.47 -10.93
N PHE A 130 4.16 -21.34 -11.42
CA PHE A 130 5.61 -21.15 -11.35
C PHE A 130 6.13 -20.02 -12.25
N THR A 131 5.47 -19.81 -13.39
CA THR A 131 5.83 -18.75 -14.35
C THR A 131 5.07 -17.44 -14.12
N ASP A 132 4.23 -17.35 -13.08
CA ASP A 132 3.44 -16.15 -12.78
C ASP A 132 4.31 -15.11 -12.04
N ASN A 133 4.65 -14.04 -12.74
CA ASN A 133 5.42 -12.90 -12.21
C ASN A 133 4.50 -11.80 -11.66
N SER A 134 3.30 -12.14 -11.20
CA SER A 134 2.31 -11.17 -10.74
C SER A 134 2.78 -10.32 -9.56
N ILE A 135 3.69 -10.82 -8.73
CA ILE A 135 4.29 -10.06 -7.62
C ILE A 135 5.15 -8.93 -8.17
N GLU A 136 6.08 -9.26 -9.06
CA GLU A 136 6.98 -8.29 -9.69
C GLU A 136 6.20 -7.24 -10.52
N GLU A 137 5.17 -7.67 -11.24
CA GLU A 137 4.29 -6.76 -11.97
C GLU A 137 3.53 -5.82 -11.02
N THR A 138 3.08 -6.32 -9.87
CA THR A 138 2.39 -5.49 -8.85
C THR A 138 3.34 -4.44 -8.28
N GLU A 139 4.59 -4.80 -8.01
CA GLU A 139 5.62 -3.86 -7.55
C GLU A 139 5.87 -2.78 -8.60
N LYS A 140 6.11 -3.15 -9.85
CA LYS A 140 6.31 -2.20 -10.96
C LYS A 140 5.13 -1.24 -11.14
N VAL A 141 3.91 -1.77 -11.11
CA VAL A 141 2.69 -0.95 -11.23
C VAL A 141 2.56 0.01 -10.04
N THR A 142 2.95 -0.43 -8.84
CA THR A 142 2.92 0.40 -7.64
C THR A 142 3.99 1.49 -7.68
N GLU A 143 5.21 1.19 -8.11
CA GLU A 143 6.28 2.17 -8.29
C GLU A 143 5.92 3.21 -9.36
N GLU A 144 5.37 2.77 -10.49
CA GLU A 144 4.88 3.65 -11.54
C GLU A 144 3.80 4.60 -11.03
N PHE A 145 2.85 4.07 -10.25
CA PHE A 145 1.81 4.86 -9.62
C PHE A 145 2.39 5.88 -8.64
N GLN A 146 3.30 5.48 -7.76
CA GLN A 146 3.92 6.39 -6.79
C GLN A 146 4.70 7.52 -7.46
N SER A 147 5.33 7.26 -8.59
CA SER A 147 6.08 8.27 -9.35
C SER A 147 5.17 9.26 -10.07
N LYS A 148 3.96 8.84 -10.48
CA LYS A 148 3.00 9.65 -11.24
C LYS A 148 1.95 10.34 -10.37
N TYR A 149 1.57 9.72 -9.24
CA TYR A 149 0.53 10.24 -8.34
C TYR A 149 1.11 11.20 -7.30
N VAL A 150 1.70 12.27 -7.81
CA VAL A 150 2.43 13.27 -7.02
C VAL A 150 1.76 14.64 -7.10
N CYS A 151 2.09 15.51 -6.15
CA CYS A 151 1.58 16.87 -6.13
C CYS A 151 1.94 17.64 -7.41
N PRO A 152 0.97 18.27 -8.11
CA PRO A 152 1.18 18.96 -9.39
C PRO A 152 1.86 20.31 -9.27
N ASN A 153 2.29 20.76 -8.10
CA ASN A 153 2.95 22.06 -7.92
C ASN A 153 4.31 22.10 -8.63
N LYS A 154 4.37 22.80 -9.78
CA LYS A 154 5.58 22.93 -10.60
C LYS A 154 6.51 24.07 -10.18
N LYS A 155 6.00 25.12 -9.53
CA LYS A 155 6.80 26.32 -9.18
C LYS A 155 7.71 26.10 -7.99
N LYS A 156 7.25 25.33 -6.99
CA LYS A 156 8.07 24.78 -5.93
C LYS A 156 7.81 23.28 -5.94
N PRO A 157 8.60 22.48 -6.68
CA PRO A 157 8.31 21.09 -6.92
C PRO A 157 8.21 20.38 -5.58
N CYS A 158 6.98 20.18 -5.14
CA CYS A 158 6.67 19.41 -3.95
C CYS A 158 7.02 17.94 -4.20
N ASN A 159 6.69 17.42 -5.39
CA ASN A 159 6.92 16.04 -5.85
C ASN A 159 6.61 14.96 -4.80
N HIS A 160 5.85 15.32 -3.76
CA HIS A 160 5.45 14.36 -2.75
C HIS A 160 4.34 13.48 -3.28
N PHE A 161 4.51 12.19 -3.08
CA PHE A 161 3.47 11.21 -3.32
C PHE A 161 2.25 11.50 -2.44
N LEU A 162 1.07 11.57 -3.06
CA LEU A 162 -0.17 11.93 -2.37
C LEU A 162 -0.79 10.77 -1.56
N GLY A 163 -0.08 9.64 -1.48
CA GLY A 163 -0.53 8.45 -0.77
C GLY A 163 -1.53 7.62 -1.59
N ASN A 164 -1.95 6.52 -1.02
CA ASN A 164 -2.98 5.66 -1.62
C ASN A 164 -4.39 6.23 -1.37
N VAL A 165 -4.54 7.54 -1.51
CA VAL A 165 -5.82 8.22 -1.32
C VAL A 165 -6.61 8.16 -2.62
N PRO A 166 -7.84 7.59 -2.61
CA PRO A 166 -8.70 7.58 -3.79
C PRO A 166 -8.92 8.98 -4.35
N TYR A 167 -8.95 9.08 -5.69
CA TYR A 167 -9.17 10.37 -6.34
C TYR A 167 -10.42 11.11 -5.85
N ASN A 168 -11.49 10.40 -5.54
CA ASN A 168 -12.74 10.98 -5.02
C ASN A 168 -12.52 11.68 -3.67
N ILE A 169 -11.63 11.16 -2.82
CA ILE A 169 -11.27 11.78 -1.54
C ILE A 169 -10.28 12.92 -1.79
N LEU A 170 -9.32 12.72 -2.69
CA LEU A 170 -8.37 13.77 -3.05
C LEU A 170 -9.07 15.01 -3.60
N ARG A 171 -10.13 14.82 -4.40
CA ARG A 171 -10.96 15.90 -4.94
C ARG A 171 -11.66 16.72 -3.86
N GLN A 172 -12.00 16.12 -2.72
CA GLN A 172 -12.61 16.82 -1.59
C GLN A 172 -11.58 17.65 -0.81
N ASN A 173 -10.31 17.30 -0.91
CA ASN A 173 -9.23 18.05 -0.30
C ASN A 173 -8.89 19.27 -1.18
N THR A 174 -9.12 20.45 -0.64
CA THR A 174 -8.87 21.71 -1.37
C THR A 174 -7.40 22.08 -1.43
N LYS A 175 -6.54 21.41 -0.65
CA LYS A 175 -5.11 21.76 -0.51
C LYS A 175 -4.22 20.53 -0.37
N CYS A 176 -3.01 20.63 -0.90
CA CYS A 176 -1.96 19.64 -0.69
C CYS A 176 -1.52 19.64 0.79
N PRO A 177 -1.48 18.47 1.48
CA PRO A 177 -1.06 18.41 2.88
C PRO A 177 0.41 18.76 3.10
N TYR A 178 1.25 18.70 2.06
CA TYR A 178 2.68 18.93 2.16
C TYR A 178 3.09 20.37 1.84
N CYS A 179 2.60 20.96 0.77
CA CYS A 179 3.01 22.30 0.34
C CYS A 179 1.88 23.34 0.43
N GLY A 180 0.67 22.95 0.76
CA GLY A 180 -0.48 23.85 0.91
C GLY A 180 -1.03 24.42 -0.39
N CYS A 181 -0.52 24.00 -1.59
CA CYS A 181 -1.07 24.47 -2.85
C CYS A 181 -2.53 24.05 -3.01
N GLY A 182 -3.34 24.91 -3.64
CA GLY A 182 -4.74 24.64 -3.94
C GLY A 182 -4.91 23.59 -5.02
N PHE A 183 -5.91 22.71 -4.88
CA PHE A 183 -6.32 21.75 -5.88
C PHE A 183 -7.59 22.22 -6.59
N ASN A 184 -7.60 22.10 -7.92
CA ASN A 184 -8.75 22.40 -8.76
C ASN A 184 -9.04 21.20 -9.67
N ASP A 185 -10.30 20.81 -9.75
CA ASP A 185 -10.78 19.71 -10.58
C ASP A 185 -11.41 20.19 -11.92
N LYS A 186 -11.19 21.47 -12.26
CA LYS A 186 -11.71 22.05 -13.50
C LYS A 186 -10.85 21.75 -14.71
#